data_180fa574af6c1e1cfdb24748c2c6d660
#
_entry.id   180fa574af6c1e1cfdb24748c2c6d660
#
_cell.length_a   1.000
_cell.length_b   1.000
_cell.length_c   1.000
_cell.angle_alpha   90.00
_cell.angle_beta   90.00
_cell.angle_gamma   90.00
#
_symmetry.space_group_name_H-M   'P 1'
#
loop_
_entity.id
_entity.type
_entity.pdbx_description
1 polymer ?
#
loop_
_entity_poly.entity_id
_entity_poly.type
_entity_poly.pdbx_seq_one_letter_code
_entity_poly.pdbx_strand_id
1 'polypeptide(L)' 'MNPEDLPKLVLMTMPYGKYQGRPLADLPGNYLNWFARKGFPDGEIGRLLRLMQEIDHNGLSPLLEPLRKNAKSAAENL' A
#
# COMPACT_ATOMS: atom_id res chain seq x y z
N MET A 1 -4.79 9.91 -10.16
CA MET A 1 -4.88 9.16 -8.91
C MET A 1 -6.17 9.52 -8.19
N ASN A 2 -6.87 8.51 -7.69
CA ASN A 2 -8.10 8.71 -6.93
C ASN A 2 -7.72 9.00 -5.47
N PRO A 3 -8.25 10.08 -4.86
CA PRO A 3 -7.94 10.39 -3.45
C PRO A 3 -8.25 9.26 -2.48
N GLU A 4 -9.21 8.40 -2.82
CA GLU A 4 -9.57 7.25 -1.98
C GLU A 4 -8.49 6.18 -1.95
N ASP A 5 -7.58 6.18 -2.90
CA ASP A 5 -6.54 5.17 -3.00
C ASP A 5 -5.52 5.26 -1.86
N LEU A 6 -5.23 6.48 -1.39
CA LEU A 6 -4.25 6.64 -0.31
C LEU A 6 -4.70 5.97 0.99
N PRO A 7 -5.93 6.20 1.48
CA PRO A 7 -6.41 5.44 2.65
C PRO A 7 -6.40 3.93 2.43
N LYS A 8 -6.71 3.46 1.21
CA LYS A 8 -6.70 2.04 0.91
C LYS A 8 -5.33 1.42 1.08
N LEU A 9 -4.26 2.16 0.81
CA LEU A 9 -2.90 1.64 0.98
C LEU A 9 -2.58 1.28 2.44
N VAL A 10 -3.17 1.97 3.40
CA VAL A 10 -2.94 1.69 4.82
C VAL A 10 -3.97 0.71 5.40
N LEU A 11 -5.15 0.61 4.79
CA LEU A 11 -6.22 -0.26 5.29
C LEU A 11 -6.26 -1.63 4.64
N MET A 12 -5.97 -1.71 3.34
CA MET A 12 -6.00 -2.98 2.62
C MET A 12 -4.74 -3.77 2.86
N THR A 13 -4.89 -5.09 2.98
CA THR A 13 -3.76 -5.99 3.19
C THR A 13 -3.45 -6.78 1.93
N MET A 14 -2.21 -7.26 1.83
CA MET A 14 -1.80 -8.11 0.72
C MET A 14 -2.59 -9.42 0.76
N PRO A 15 -3.27 -9.79 -0.34
CA PRO A 15 -4.18 -10.94 -0.33
C PRO A 15 -3.48 -12.29 -0.47
N TYR A 16 -2.22 -12.32 -0.86
CA TYR A 16 -1.50 -13.58 -1.08
C TYR A 16 0.00 -13.34 -1.03
N GLY A 17 0.75 -14.44 -1.08
CA GLY A 17 2.20 -14.40 -1.22
C GLY A 17 2.93 -14.25 0.09
N LYS A 18 4.21 -13.92 0.00
CA LYS A 18 5.13 -13.84 1.13
C LYS A 18 4.66 -12.88 2.23
N TYR A 19 4.00 -11.79 1.82
CA TYR A 19 3.59 -10.75 2.75
C TYR A 19 2.07 -10.72 2.95
N GLN A 20 1.39 -11.85 2.75
CA GLN A 20 -0.05 -11.94 2.97
C GLN A 20 -0.44 -11.42 4.34
N GLY A 21 -1.48 -10.58 4.38
CA GLY A 21 -1.98 -10.00 5.63
C GLY A 21 -1.31 -8.71 6.05
N ARG A 22 -0.22 -8.32 5.39
CA ARG A 22 0.47 -7.07 5.69
C ARG A 22 -0.19 -5.92 4.94
N PRO A 23 -0.40 -4.75 5.58
CA PRO A 23 -0.91 -3.58 4.86
C PRO A 23 -0.04 -3.23 3.66
N LEU A 24 -0.67 -2.79 2.57
CA LEU A 24 0.07 -2.47 1.35
C LEU A 24 1.13 -1.40 1.60
N ALA A 25 0.83 -0.44 2.47
CA ALA A 25 1.77 0.63 2.81
C ALA A 25 3.00 0.15 3.55
N ASP A 26 2.97 -1.06 4.12
CA ASP A 26 4.08 -1.64 4.87
C ASP A 26 4.91 -2.64 4.07
N LEU A 27 4.61 -2.79 2.78
CA LEU A 27 5.38 -3.70 1.93
C LEU A 27 6.77 -3.15 1.67
N PRO A 28 7.82 -4.00 1.73
CA PRO A 28 9.19 -3.54 1.48
C PRO A 28 9.36 -3.04 0.04
N GLY A 29 10.24 -2.05 -0.13
CA GLY A 29 10.50 -1.48 -1.45
C GLY A 29 11.01 -2.50 -2.46
N ASN A 30 11.86 -3.44 -2.02
CA ASN A 30 12.38 -4.48 -2.92
C ASN A 30 11.27 -5.41 -3.43
N TYR A 31 10.25 -5.66 -2.62
CA TYR A 31 9.10 -6.46 -3.03
C TYR A 31 8.26 -5.70 -4.06
N LEU A 32 8.01 -4.40 -3.82
CA LEU A 32 7.30 -3.55 -4.77
C LEU A 32 8.05 -3.45 -6.10
N ASN A 33 9.38 -3.31 -6.04
CA ASN A 33 10.21 -3.25 -7.24
C ASN A 33 10.19 -4.57 -8.01
N TRP A 34 10.03 -5.69 -7.32
CA TRP A 34 9.89 -6.98 -7.97
C TRP A 34 8.66 -6.99 -8.89
N PHE A 35 7.53 -6.47 -8.40
CA PHE A 35 6.33 -6.35 -9.23
C PHE A 35 6.55 -5.43 -10.42
N ALA A 36 7.31 -4.34 -10.23
CA ALA A 36 7.60 -3.42 -11.31
C ALA A 36 8.37 -4.10 -12.45
N ARG A 37 9.23 -5.07 -12.11
CA ARG A 37 10.00 -5.83 -13.10
C ARG A 37 9.21 -6.99 -13.71
N LYS A 38 8.41 -7.68 -12.92
CA LYS A 38 7.67 -8.88 -13.35
C LYS A 38 6.29 -8.57 -13.91
N GLY A 39 5.74 -7.42 -13.55
CA GLY A 39 4.40 -7.02 -13.92
C GLY A 39 3.47 -7.04 -12.70
N PHE A 40 2.62 -6.02 -12.62
CA PHE A 40 1.65 -5.93 -11.55
C PHE A 40 0.44 -6.82 -11.84
N PRO A 41 -0.20 -7.40 -10.80
CA PRO A 41 -1.45 -8.14 -11.01
C PRO A 41 -2.54 -7.28 -11.64
N ASP A 42 -3.52 -7.91 -12.24
CA ASP A 42 -4.68 -7.21 -12.78
C ASP A 42 -5.61 -6.77 -11.64
N GLY A 43 -6.47 -5.79 -11.93
CA GLY A 43 -7.49 -5.35 -11.00
C GLY A 43 -7.01 -4.31 -10.00
N GLU A 44 -7.82 -4.09 -8.98
CA GLU A 44 -7.57 -3.05 -8.00
C GLU A 44 -6.27 -3.28 -7.23
N ILE A 45 -5.97 -4.53 -6.87
CA ILE A 45 -4.74 -4.82 -6.12
C ILE A 45 -3.50 -4.41 -6.93
N GLY A 46 -3.48 -4.69 -8.22
CA GLY A 46 -2.36 -4.30 -9.07
C GLY A 46 -2.22 -2.79 -9.18
N ARG A 47 -3.34 -2.10 -9.30
CA ARG A 47 -3.36 -0.64 -9.39
C ARG A 47 -2.81 -0.01 -8.10
N LEU A 48 -3.21 -0.54 -6.96
CA LEU A 48 -2.74 -0.05 -5.65
C LEU A 48 -1.26 -0.38 -5.41
N LEU A 49 -0.82 -1.56 -5.81
CA LEU A 49 0.59 -1.93 -5.70
C LEU A 49 1.48 -1.02 -6.56
N ARG A 50 1.01 -0.68 -7.75
CA ARG A 50 1.74 0.25 -8.63
C ARG A 50 1.84 1.62 -7.98
N LEU A 51 0.75 2.11 -7.41
CA LEU A 51 0.75 3.39 -6.72
C LEU A 51 1.70 3.37 -5.53
N MET A 52 1.68 2.31 -4.73
CA MET A 52 2.57 2.18 -3.57
C MET A 52 4.04 2.14 -4.00
N GLN A 53 4.33 1.45 -5.09
CA GLN A 53 5.69 1.40 -5.63
C GLN A 53 6.17 2.79 -6.03
N GLU A 54 5.32 3.58 -6.66
CA GLU A 54 5.66 4.96 -7.04
C GLU A 54 5.90 5.85 -5.83
N ILE A 55 5.06 5.71 -4.80
CA ILE A 55 5.21 6.47 -3.57
C ILE A 55 6.54 6.14 -2.89
N ASP A 56 6.85 4.84 -2.78
CA ASP A 56 8.09 4.39 -2.15
C ASP A 56 9.31 4.84 -2.96
N HIS A 57 9.27 4.65 -4.27
CA HIS A 57 10.37 5.00 -5.16
C HIS A 57 10.71 6.50 -5.11
N ASN A 58 9.70 7.34 -4.94
CA ASN A 58 9.88 8.80 -4.89
C ASN A 58 10.12 9.32 -3.48
N GLY A 59 10.25 8.45 -2.49
CA GLY A 59 10.52 8.86 -1.12
C GLY A 59 9.34 9.54 -0.45
N LEU A 60 8.12 9.27 -0.89
CA LEU A 60 6.92 9.94 -0.42
C LEU A 60 6.17 9.14 0.66
N SER A 61 6.74 8.03 1.13
CA SER A 61 6.10 7.21 2.16
C SER A 61 5.67 7.99 3.41
N PRO A 62 6.39 9.04 3.85
CA PRO A 62 5.94 9.82 5.00
C PRO A 62 4.56 10.45 4.83
N LEU A 63 4.10 10.64 3.60
CA LEU A 63 2.76 11.18 3.35
C LEU A 63 1.65 10.26 3.85
N LEU A 64 1.96 8.98 4.08
CA LEU A 64 1.00 8.00 4.58
C LEU A 64 0.87 8.01 6.09
N GLU A 65 1.77 8.66 6.83
CA GLU A 65 1.76 8.65 8.29
C GLU A 65 0.46 9.21 8.89
N PRO A 66 -0.06 10.36 8.44
CA PRO A 66 -1.34 10.85 8.97
C PRO A 66 -2.48 9.87 8.73
N LEU A 67 -2.46 9.15 7.61
CA LEU A 67 -3.49 8.17 7.29
C LEU A 67 -3.39 6.93 8.19
N ARG A 68 -2.17 6.51 8.53
CA ARG A 68 -1.95 5.42 9.47
C ARG A 68 -2.52 5.75 10.86
N LYS A 69 -2.28 6.97 11.32
CA LYS A 69 -2.80 7.43 12.62
C LYS A 69 -4.31 7.45 12.63
N ASN A 70 -4.93 7.95 11.56
CA ASN A 70 -6.38 7.99 11.46
C ASN A 70 -6.99 6.59 11.43
N ALA A 71 -6.38 5.67 10.69
CA ALA A 71 -6.83 4.29 10.63
C ALA A 71 -6.75 3.62 11.99
N LYS A 72 -5.65 3.85 12.73
CA LYS A 72 -5.46 3.29 14.06
C LYS A 72 -6.49 3.85 15.05
N SER A 73 -6.72 5.18 15.01
CA SER A 73 -7.69 5.81 15.88
C SER A 73 -9.10 5.28 15.64
N ALA A 74 -9.47 5.10 14.37
CA ALA A 74 -10.78 4.54 14.03
C ALA A 74 -10.94 3.12 14.56
N ALA A 75 -9.88 2.30 14.47
CA ALA A 75 -9.90 0.94 14.99
C ALA A 75 -10.01 0.91 16.51
N GLU A 76 -9.35 1.83 17.20
CA GLU A 76 -9.37 1.91 18.66
C GLU A 76 -10.72 2.35 19.20
N ASN A 77 -11.50 3.09 18.41
CA ASN A 77 -12.81 3.59 18.81
C ASN A 77 -13.94 2.59 18.57
N LEU A 78 -13.64 1.46 18.00
CA LEU A 78 -14.61 0.40 17.78
C LEU A 78 -14.68 -0.53 18.98
#